data_53408d9a2585e26ecc5462bace112300
#
_entry.id   53408d9a2585e26ecc5462bace112300
#
_cell.length_a   1.000
_cell.length_b   1.000
_cell.length_c   1.000
_cell.angle_alpha   90.00
_cell.angle_beta   90.00
_cell.angle_gamma   90.00
#
_symmetry.space_group_name_H-M   'P 1'
#
loop_
_entity.id
_entity.type
_entity.pdbx_description
1 polymer ?
#
loop_
_entity_poly.entity_id
_entity_poly.type
_entity_poly.pdbx_seq_one_letter_code
_entity_poly.pdbx_strand_id
1 'polypeptide(L)'
;MVFNSVVFLFCFLPLALLAYYLVPGRGKNVVLLVESLLFYCWTGVEYLPLIVCLIVFNYLWGLLTARTKAKLKGLLPAVAVLVNLAALVYFKYANFLIDTLNRIGNFGLAALDVGAVLPLGISYYIFKIISYEADVYTGKVEAEKDPIAFAAYVLFFPQLIVGPIIKYRDMAPQLHNYKNRCNAALMERGVELFLFGLAKKVILADSIGALWTDIISTGGVGLSNVSTPLAWLGIIAYSLQLYFDFAGYSEMSNGLAALMGFDCAANFDLPYISASITEFWRRWHISLSGWFRDYIYIPLGGNRKGAARQMLNMFLVWAATGIWHGASWNFIVWGLYYFVLLVIEKNFLLKYLKKCPLAAHIYTLFFVVLGWGIFTANQPGAPLGLLLNKLFVPQGGISPVYYLRNYGVFLVLGCVCSSVLPRWLWERISRNTAVKAVVSALLALLCIAYVVAATNTTALYANF
;
A
#
# COMPACT_ATOMS: atom_id res chain seq x y z
N MET A 1 2.43 15.02 -7.22
CA MET A 1 3.78 15.11 -6.58
C MET A 1 4.05 13.80 -5.85
N VAL A 2 5.23 13.21 -5.97
CA VAL A 2 5.61 11.97 -5.26
C VAL A 2 6.73 12.25 -4.27
N PHE A 3 6.85 11.47 -3.19
CA PHE A 3 7.77 11.76 -2.07
C PHE A 3 9.26 11.70 -2.46
N ASN A 4 9.60 10.95 -3.49
CA ASN A 4 10.97 10.85 -4.02
C ASN A 4 11.26 11.83 -5.18
N SER A 5 10.47 12.89 -5.35
CA SER A 5 10.74 13.93 -6.34
C SER A 5 11.58 15.08 -5.76
N VAL A 6 12.41 15.69 -6.60
CA VAL A 6 13.23 16.87 -6.23
C VAL A 6 12.36 18.00 -5.67
N VAL A 7 11.20 18.26 -6.31
CA VAL A 7 10.26 19.31 -5.86
C VAL A 7 9.70 19.00 -4.48
N PHE A 8 9.36 17.74 -4.21
CA PHE A 8 8.88 17.36 -2.88
C PHE A 8 9.98 17.54 -1.82
N LEU A 9 11.16 16.99 -2.06
CA LEU A 9 12.24 16.93 -1.07
C LEU A 9 12.82 18.32 -0.75
N PHE A 10 12.99 19.18 -1.74
CA PHE A 10 13.70 20.45 -1.58
C PHE A 10 12.82 21.70 -1.55
N CYS A 11 11.54 21.58 -1.95
CA CYS A 11 10.61 22.71 -1.91
C CYS A 11 9.44 22.43 -0.96
N PHE A 12 8.61 21.42 -1.26
CA PHE A 12 7.37 21.21 -0.51
C PHE A 12 7.64 20.82 0.94
N LEU A 13 8.46 19.78 1.18
CA LEU A 13 8.68 19.24 2.53
C LEU A 13 9.32 20.27 3.49
N PRO A 14 10.39 21.01 3.12
CA PRO A 14 10.94 22.03 4.01
C PRO A 14 9.95 23.14 4.34
N LEU A 15 9.19 23.64 3.34
CA LEU A 15 8.20 24.68 3.55
C LEU A 15 7.03 24.19 4.40
N ALA A 16 6.56 22.98 4.18
CA ALA A 16 5.50 22.35 4.97
C ALA A 16 5.92 22.20 6.44
N LEU A 17 7.09 21.62 6.71
CA LEU A 17 7.59 21.48 8.07
C LEU A 17 7.78 22.86 8.74
N LEU A 18 8.33 23.85 8.03
CA LEU A 18 8.49 25.19 8.55
C LEU A 18 7.12 25.80 8.92
N ALA A 19 6.14 25.78 8.02
CA ALA A 19 4.79 26.31 8.29
C ALA A 19 4.13 25.58 9.46
N TYR A 20 4.26 24.25 9.51
CA TYR A 20 3.68 23.42 10.57
C TYR A 20 4.26 23.74 11.95
N TYR A 21 5.57 23.98 12.05
CA TYR A 21 6.23 24.27 13.34
C TYR A 21 6.13 25.72 13.79
N LEU A 22 5.91 26.66 12.88
CA LEU A 22 5.68 28.09 13.21
C LEU A 22 4.31 28.31 13.86
N VAL A 23 3.32 27.44 13.64
CA VAL A 23 1.96 27.63 14.13
C VAL A 23 1.71 26.81 15.40
N PRO A 24 1.23 27.42 16.50
CA PRO A 24 0.97 26.73 17.77
C PRO A 24 -0.42 26.08 17.82
N GLY A 25 -0.58 25.11 18.70
CA GLY A 25 -1.86 24.55 19.15
C GLY A 25 -2.75 24.04 18.00
N ARG A 26 -4.01 24.43 18.02
CA ARG A 26 -5.03 24.02 17.04
C ARG A 26 -4.71 24.45 15.61
N GLY A 27 -3.95 25.52 15.43
CA GLY A 27 -3.51 25.98 14.12
C GLY A 27 -2.72 24.93 13.33
N LYS A 28 -2.06 23.97 14.00
CA LYS A 28 -1.35 22.84 13.36
C LYS A 28 -2.28 21.97 12.49
N ASN A 29 -3.54 21.76 12.89
CA ASN A 29 -4.49 21.00 12.07
C ASN A 29 -4.93 21.79 10.84
N VAL A 30 -5.04 23.14 10.97
CA VAL A 30 -5.35 24.00 9.81
C VAL A 30 -4.21 23.97 8.80
N VAL A 31 -2.97 24.13 9.26
CA VAL A 31 -1.77 24.06 8.39
C VAL A 31 -1.70 22.70 7.72
N LEU A 32 -1.84 21.60 8.48
CA LEU A 32 -1.85 20.26 7.96
C LEU A 32 -2.93 20.02 6.88
N LEU A 33 -4.13 20.58 7.08
CA LEU A 33 -5.21 20.53 6.09
C LEU A 33 -4.85 21.31 4.82
N VAL A 34 -4.31 22.53 4.97
CA VAL A 34 -3.89 23.36 3.83
C VAL A 34 -2.78 22.67 3.03
N GLU A 35 -1.76 22.13 3.71
CA GLU A 35 -0.67 21.37 3.08
C GLU A 35 -1.21 20.16 2.33
N SER A 36 -2.16 19.43 2.94
CA SER A 36 -2.78 18.26 2.33
C SER A 36 -3.61 18.63 1.09
N LEU A 37 -4.31 19.76 1.13
CA LEU A 37 -5.04 20.29 -0.04
C LEU A 37 -4.08 20.72 -1.15
N LEU A 38 -2.99 21.42 -0.82
CA LEU A 38 -1.97 21.79 -1.80
C LEU A 38 -1.33 20.56 -2.44
N PHE A 39 -1.02 19.54 -1.63
CA PHE A 39 -0.47 18.27 -2.12
C PHE A 39 -1.45 17.52 -3.03
N TYR A 40 -2.75 17.50 -2.67
CA TYR A 40 -3.82 16.91 -3.48
C TYR A 40 -3.98 17.63 -4.83
N CYS A 41 -4.07 18.97 -4.79
CA CYS A 41 -4.26 19.79 -5.97
C CYS A 41 -3.06 19.78 -6.93
N TRP A 42 -1.88 19.39 -6.47
CA TRP A 42 -0.71 19.24 -7.34
C TRP A 42 -0.89 18.22 -8.47
N THR A 43 -1.71 17.20 -8.25
CA THR A 43 -2.01 16.17 -9.27
C THR A 43 -3.16 16.54 -10.18
N GLY A 44 -3.94 17.55 -9.81
CA GLY A 44 -5.11 18.05 -10.53
C GLY A 44 -6.18 18.54 -9.56
N VAL A 45 -6.86 19.61 -9.93
CA VAL A 45 -7.95 20.21 -9.13
C VAL A 45 -9.32 19.60 -9.47
N GLU A 46 -9.39 18.78 -10.51
CA GLU A 46 -10.64 18.28 -11.09
C GLU A 46 -11.48 17.50 -10.08
N TYR A 47 -10.83 16.70 -9.21
CA TYR A 47 -11.50 15.87 -8.21
C TYR A 47 -11.59 16.53 -6.81
N LEU A 48 -11.15 17.79 -6.67
CA LEU A 48 -11.26 18.51 -5.41
C LEU A 48 -12.71 18.64 -4.93
N PRO A 49 -13.70 18.97 -5.80
CA PRO A 49 -15.10 19.00 -5.37
C PRO A 49 -15.60 17.67 -4.83
N LEU A 50 -15.21 16.55 -5.46
CA LEU A 50 -15.61 15.21 -5.02
C LEU A 50 -15.14 14.93 -3.59
N ILE A 51 -13.84 15.11 -3.30
CA ILE A 51 -13.30 14.80 -1.97
C ILE A 51 -13.84 15.74 -0.90
N VAL A 52 -14.05 17.02 -1.23
CA VAL A 52 -14.67 17.99 -0.31
C VAL A 52 -16.11 17.58 0.00
N CYS A 53 -16.92 17.22 -1.02
CA CYS A 53 -18.28 16.73 -0.82
C CYS A 53 -18.31 15.46 0.05
N LEU A 54 -17.41 14.50 -0.17
CA LEU A 54 -17.32 13.29 0.64
C LEU A 54 -16.92 13.60 2.08
N ILE A 55 -15.99 14.51 2.32
CA ILE A 55 -15.58 14.94 3.67
C ILE A 55 -16.75 15.60 4.39
N VAL A 56 -17.42 16.56 3.77
CA VAL A 56 -18.57 17.27 4.37
C VAL A 56 -19.71 16.29 4.64
N PHE A 57 -20.05 15.44 3.67
CA PHE A 57 -21.10 14.44 3.82
C PHE A 57 -20.80 13.53 5.02
N ASN A 58 -19.64 12.88 5.07
CA ASN A 58 -19.32 11.92 6.13
C ASN A 58 -19.12 12.59 7.50
N TYR A 59 -18.61 13.82 7.56
CA TYR A 59 -18.56 14.59 8.80
C TYR A 59 -19.98 14.79 9.41
N LEU A 60 -20.90 15.31 8.59
CA LEU A 60 -22.29 15.54 9.04
C LEU A 60 -22.99 14.22 9.36
N TRP A 61 -22.73 13.18 8.56
CA TRP A 61 -23.34 11.88 8.72
C TRP A 61 -22.87 11.16 10.00
N GLY A 62 -21.59 11.25 10.33
CA GLY A 62 -21.03 10.74 11.59
C GLY A 62 -21.65 11.42 12.82
N LEU A 63 -21.84 12.76 12.79
CA LEU A 63 -22.54 13.50 13.82
C LEU A 63 -24.02 13.05 13.97
N LEU A 64 -24.69 12.81 12.84
CA LEU A 64 -26.05 12.32 12.80
C LEU A 64 -26.14 10.90 13.38
N THR A 65 -25.24 10.01 12.98
CA THR A 65 -25.15 8.62 13.48
C THR A 65 -24.98 8.59 15.00
N ALA A 66 -24.13 9.46 15.55
CA ALA A 66 -23.90 9.53 17.00
C ALA A 66 -25.12 10.00 17.79
N ARG A 67 -25.98 10.86 17.21
CA ARG A 67 -27.18 11.41 17.85
C ARG A 67 -28.41 10.51 17.70
N THR A 68 -28.39 9.56 16.78
CA THR A 68 -29.59 8.78 16.40
C THR A 68 -29.87 7.64 17.37
N LYS A 69 -31.13 7.49 17.75
CA LYS A 69 -31.61 6.43 18.65
C LYS A 69 -31.73 5.08 17.92
N ALA A 70 -31.81 3.99 18.71
CA ALA A 70 -31.59 2.58 18.32
C ALA A 70 -32.24 2.07 17.01
N LYS A 71 -33.44 2.50 16.61
CA LYS A 71 -34.15 1.94 15.43
C LYS A 71 -33.52 2.30 14.07
N LEU A 72 -32.95 3.48 13.93
CA LEU A 72 -32.29 3.96 12.68
C LEU A 72 -30.79 3.90 12.76
N LYS A 73 -30.21 3.53 13.90
CA LYS A 73 -28.78 3.58 14.15
C LYS A 73 -27.97 2.72 13.16
N GLY A 74 -28.49 1.58 12.72
CA GLY A 74 -27.82 0.70 11.74
C GLY A 74 -27.99 1.14 10.28
N LEU A 75 -29.04 1.88 9.95
CA LEU A 75 -29.31 2.33 8.58
C LEU A 75 -28.33 3.44 8.16
N LEU A 76 -28.03 4.38 9.07
CA LEU A 76 -27.20 5.53 8.76
C LEU A 76 -25.78 5.14 8.31
N PRO A 77 -24.99 4.34 9.07
CA PRO A 77 -23.68 3.95 8.60
C PRO A 77 -23.74 3.09 7.33
N ALA A 78 -24.79 2.30 7.12
CA ALA A 78 -24.98 1.56 5.88
C ALA A 78 -25.11 2.50 4.67
N VAL A 79 -25.88 3.58 4.79
CA VAL A 79 -26.00 4.61 3.74
C VAL A 79 -24.66 5.28 3.50
N ALA A 80 -23.93 5.69 4.55
CA ALA A 80 -22.61 6.27 4.40
C ALA A 80 -21.64 5.33 3.65
N VAL A 81 -21.61 4.06 4.05
CA VAL A 81 -20.77 3.05 3.38
C VAL A 81 -21.18 2.90 1.91
N LEU A 82 -22.49 2.83 1.61
CA LEU A 82 -22.97 2.70 0.23
C LEU A 82 -22.61 3.92 -0.63
N VAL A 83 -22.74 5.13 -0.13
CA VAL A 83 -22.35 6.36 -0.86
C VAL A 83 -20.85 6.36 -1.17
N ASN A 84 -20.02 6.03 -0.19
CA ASN A 84 -18.56 5.97 -0.38
C ASN A 84 -18.16 4.84 -1.35
N LEU A 85 -18.78 3.66 -1.25
CA LEU A 85 -18.55 2.57 -2.18
C LEU A 85 -19.07 2.88 -3.59
N ALA A 86 -20.20 3.58 -3.72
CA ALA A 86 -20.73 4.00 -5.02
C ALA A 86 -19.74 4.95 -5.73
N ALA A 87 -19.15 5.91 -4.99
CA ALA A 87 -18.10 6.76 -5.54
C ALA A 87 -16.88 5.93 -6.00
N LEU A 88 -16.43 4.98 -5.18
CA LEU A 88 -15.31 4.10 -5.55
C LEU A 88 -15.64 3.25 -6.79
N VAL A 89 -16.85 2.67 -6.86
CA VAL A 89 -17.29 1.84 -7.99
C VAL A 89 -17.39 2.68 -9.25
N TYR A 90 -17.94 3.87 -9.18
CA TYR A 90 -18.07 4.76 -10.34
C TYR A 90 -16.69 5.10 -10.95
N PHE A 91 -15.75 5.58 -10.15
CA PHE A 91 -14.46 6.01 -10.67
C PHE A 91 -13.49 4.87 -10.99
N LYS A 92 -13.51 3.78 -10.25
CA LYS A 92 -12.52 2.69 -10.38
C LYS A 92 -13.02 1.48 -11.17
N TYR A 93 -14.30 1.13 -11.07
CA TYR A 93 -14.81 -0.16 -11.56
C TYR A 93 -15.87 -0.05 -12.67
N ALA A 94 -16.47 1.13 -12.91
CA ALA A 94 -17.58 1.25 -13.85
C ALA A 94 -17.24 0.72 -15.25
N ASN A 95 -16.14 1.15 -15.83
CA ASN A 95 -15.73 0.71 -17.16
C ASN A 95 -15.34 -0.77 -17.21
N PHE A 96 -14.70 -1.30 -16.15
CA PHE A 96 -14.43 -2.74 -16.04
C PHE A 96 -15.72 -3.58 -16.01
N LEU A 97 -16.74 -3.12 -15.31
CA LEU A 97 -18.05 -3.78 -15.27
C LEU A 97 -18.74 -3.72 -16.63
N ILE A 98 -18.72 -2.56 -17.29
CA ILE A 98 -19.25 -2.36 -18.64
C ILE A 98 -18.56 -3.31 -19.64
N ASP A 99 -17.21 -3.31 -19.65
CA ASP A 99 -16.43 -4.20 -20.52
C ASP A 99 -16.73 -5.68 -20.26
N THR A 100 -16.88 -6.05 -18.98
CA THR A 100 -17.21 -7.42 -18.61
C THR A 100 -18.61 -7.80 -19.09
N LEU A 101 -19.60 -6.94 -18.92
CA LEU A 101 -20.97 -7.17 -19.40
C LEU A 101 -21.01 -7.28 -20.94
N ASN A 102 -20.31 -6.39 -21.64
CA ASN A 102 -20.22 -6.44 -23.10
C ASN A 102 -19.59 -7.75 -23.60
N ARG A 103 -18.57 -8.28 -22.90
CA ARG A 103 -17.93 -9.56 -23.24
C ARG A 103 -18.85 -10.76 -23.02
N ILE A 104 -19.69 -10.73 -21.97
CA ILE A 104 -20.59 -11.84 -21.62
C ILE A 104 -21.83 -11.86 -22.50
N GLY A 105 -22.45 -10.71 -22.73
CA GLY A 105 -23.78 -10.63 -23.35
C GLY A 105 -23.84 -9.77 -24.60
N ASN A 106 -22.72 -9.20 -25.07
CA ASN A 106 -22.64 -8.31 -26.25
C ASN A 106 -23.68 -7.17 -26.21
N PHE A 107 -23.86 -6.55 -25.01
CA PHE A 107 -24.90 -5.54 -24.78
C PHE A 107 -24.65 -4.20 -25.48
N GLY A 108 -23.44 -3.95 -26.01
CA GLY A 108 -23.09 -2.70 -26.70
C GLY A 108 -23.11 -1.46 -25.80
N LEU A 109 -22.87 -1.62 -24.50
CA LEU A 109 -22.83 -0.52 -23.54
C LEU A 109 -21.62 0.38 -23.81
N ALA A 110 -21.86 1.69 -23.90
CA ALA A 110 -20.78 2.66 -24.05
C ALA A 110 -19.98 2.81 -22.74
N ALA A 111 -18.67 2.95 -22.86
CA ALA A 111 -17.81 3.30 -21.73
C ALA A 111 -18.23 4.67 -21.15
N LEU A 112 -18.16 4.80 -19.83
CA LEU A 112 -18.43 6.05 -19.15
C LEU A 112 -17.19 6.96 -19.24
N ASP A 113 -17.42 8.25 -19.44
CA ASP A 113 -16.38 9.26 -19.23
C ASP A 113 -16.22 9.52 -17.73
N VAL A 114 -15.35 8.73 -17.09
CA VAL A 114 -15.03 8.86 -15.66
C VAL A 114 -13.77 9.72 -15.43
N GLY A 115 -13.32 10.42 -16.47
CA GLY A 115 -12.04 11.13 -16.47
C GLY A 115 -10.85 10.25 -16.83
N ALA A 116 -9.78 10.87 -17.31
CA ALA A 116 -8.58 10.17 -17.78
C ALA A 116 -7.74 9.58 -16.65
N VAL A 117 -7.87 10.10 -15.43
CA VAL A 117 -7.06 9.74 -14.25
C VAL A 117 -7.97 9.44 -13.07
N LEU A 118 -7.68 8.36 -12.34
CA LEU A 118 -8.39 8.02 -11.10
C LEU A 118 -8.17 9.12 -10.05
N PRO A 119 -9.22 9.53 -9.27
CA PRO A 119 -9.05 10.48 -8.16
C PRO A 119 -7.97 10.01 -7.19
N LEU A 120 -6.99 10.88 -6.94
CA LEU A 120 -5.81 10.55 -6.13
C LEU A 120 -6.21 9.99 -4.76
N GLY A 121 -5.74 8.81 -4.44
CA GLY A 121 -5.94 8.17 -3.14
C GLY A 121 -7.36 7.74 -2.81
N ILE A 122 -8.30 7.70 -3.78
CA ILE A 122 -9.72 7.38 -3.54
C ILE A 122 -9.89 6.07 -2.76
N SER A 123 -9.13 5.03 -3.08
CA SER A 123 -9.18 3.75 -2.37
C SER A 123 -8.75 3.86 -0.91
N TYR A 124 -7.78 4.74 -0.61
CA TYR A 124 -7.26 4.93 0.75
C TYR A 124 -8.17 5.80 1.61
N TYR A 125 -8.61 6.98 1.11
CA TYR A 125 -9.45 7.83 1.92
C TYR A 125 -10.85 7.27 2.12
N ILE A 126 -11.39 6.49 1.18
CA ILE A 126 -12.66 5.80 1.39
C ILE A 126 -12.55 4.76 2.52
N PHE A 127 -11.46 4.01 2.60
CA PHE A 127 -11.25 3.07 3.71
C PHE A 127 -11.12 3.78 5.06
N LYS A 128 -10.46 4.96 5.09
CA LYS A 128 -10.39 5.80 6.30
C LYS A 128 -11.78 6.26 6.72
N ILE A 129 -12.57 6.77 5.79
CA ILE A 129 -13.95 7.23 6.03
C ILE A 129 -14.85 6.09 6.50
N ILE A 130 -14.85 4.94 5.81
CA ILE A 130 -15.66 3.77 6.22
C ILE A 130 -15.28 3.32 7.63
N SER A 131 -13.98 3.33 7.97
CA SER A 131 -13.54 2.97 9.31
C SER A 131 -14.07 3.93 10.38
N TYR A 132 -14.12 5.25 10.07
CA TYR A 132 -14.69 6.25 10.96
C TYR A 132 -16.18 6.00 11.19
N GLU A 133 -16.99 5.85 10.14
CA GLU A 133 -18.42 5.60 10.24
C GLU A 133 -18.74 4.33 11.03
N ALA A 134 -17.98 3.26 10.79
CA ALA A 134 -18.13 2.00 11.49
C ALA A 134 -17.73 2.10 12.98
N ASP A 135 -16.67 2.82 13.29
CA ASP A 135 -16.20 2.99 14.68
C ASP A 135 -17.12 3.92 15.48
N VAL A 136 -17.69 4.98 14.86
CA VAL A 136 -18.74 5.81 15.47
C VAL A 136 -20.01 4.99 15.74
N TYR A 137 -20.48 4.21 14.75
CA TYR A 137 -21.63 3.35 14.90
C TYR A 137 -21.49 2.33 16.04
N THR A 138 -20.32 1.70 16.12
CA THR A 138 -20.05 0.68 17.15
C THR A 138 -19.70 1.28 18.51
N GLY A 139 -19.60 2.61 18.62
CA GLY A 139 -19.27 3.31 19.86
C GLY A 139 -17.81 3.17 20.28
N LYS A 140 -16.91 2.78 19.36
CA LYS A 140 -15.48 2.69 19.62
C LYS A 140 -14.81 4.06 19.68
N VAL A 141 -15.39 5.05 18.98
CA VAL A 141 -15.00 6.45 19.01
C VAL A 141 -16.22 7.34 19.10
N GLU A 142 -16.05 8.53 19.67
CA GLU A 142 -17.03 9.60 19.55
C GLU A 142 -16.96 10.22 18.15
N ALA A 143 -18.11 10.73 17.66
CA ALA A 143 -18.11 11.48 16.41
C ALA A 143 -17.28 12.75 16.56
N GLU A 144 -16.43 13.02 15.56
CA GLU A 144 -15.57 14.20 15.55
C GLU A 144 -16.41 15.48 15.47
N LYS A 145 -16.11 16.43 16.37
CA LYS A 145 -16.83 17.72 16.45
C LYS A 145 -16.08 18.83 15.74
N ASP A 146 -14.78 18.67 15.50
CA ASP A 146 -13.94 19.63 14.79
C ASP A 146 -13.86 19.24 13.29
N PRO A 147 -14.52 19.98 12.39
CA PRO A 147 -14.51 19.70 10.96
C PRO A 147 -13.09 19.77 10.35
N ILE A 148 -12.22 20.63 10.91
CA ILE A 148 -10.84 20.77 10.46
C ILE A 148 -10.04 19.52 10.83
N ALA A 149 -10.19 19.00 12.04
CA ALA A 149 -9.53 17.77 12.47
C ALA A 149 -9.99 16.57 11.64
N PHE A 150 -11.30 16.47 11.34
CA PHE A 150 -11.83 15.42 10.48
C PHE A 150 -11.27 15.51 9.05
N ALA A 151 -11.31 16.70 8.44
CA ALA A 151 -10.78 16.92 7.10
C ALA A 151 -9.27 16.65 7.02
N ALA A 152 -8.49 17.10 8.04
CA ALA A 152 -7.06 16.82 8.15
C ALA A 152 -6.77 15.31 8.30
N TYR A 153 -7.64 14.55 9.00
CA TYR A 153 -7.54 13.10 9.05
C TYR A 153 -7.74 12.45 7.69
N VAL A 154 -8.83 12.80 7.00
CA VAL A 154 -9.18 12.18 5.70
C VAL A 154 -8.09 12.48 4.66
N LEU A 155 -7.70 13.76 4.54
CA LEU A 155 -6.74 14.25 3.55
C LEU A 155 -5.28 14.08 3.94
N PHE A 156 -4.94 13.63 5.13
CA PHE A 156 -3.58 13.54 5.68
C PHE A 156 -2.54 13.16 4.62
N PHE A 157 -1.82 14.17 4.06
CA PHE A 157 -1.01 14.00 2.85
C PHE A 157 0.08 12.92 2.98
N PRO A 158 0.69 12.67 4.16
CA PRO A 158 1.66 11.61 4.27
C PRO A 158 1.11 10.22 3.90
N GLN A 159 -0.23 10.03 3.95
CA GLN A 159 -0.88 8.75 3.71
C GLN A 159 -1.95 8.81 2.60
N LEU A 160 -1.93 9.88 1.81
CA LEU A 160 -2.98 10.11 0.82
C LEU A 160 -2.81 9.23 -0.42
N ILE A 161 -1.58 9.06 -0.89
CA ILE A 161 -1.29 8.31 -2.13
C ILE A 161 -1.10 6.82 -1.84
N VAL A 162 -0.09 6.51 -1.04
CA VAL A 162 0.33 5.16 -0.65
C VAL A 162 0.84 5.22 0.78
N GLY A 163 0.47 4.27 1.62
CA GLY A 163 0.93 4.25 3.01
C GLY A 163 0.06 3.33 3.87
N PRO A 164 0.28 3.31 5.18
CA PRO A 164 -0.60 2.57 6.07
C PRO A 164 -2.02 3.16 6.08
N ILE A 165 -3.02 2.31 6.04
CA ILE A 165 -4.43 2.71 6.23
C ILE A 165 -4.66 2.90 7.72
N ILE A 166 -4.57 4.16 8.20
CA ILE A 166 -4.76 4.48 9.61
C ILE A 166 -6.25 4.69 9.89
N LYS A 167 -6.74 3.97 10.87
CA LYS A 167 -8.12 4.08 11.35
C LYS A 167 -8.29 5.36 12.17
N TYR A 168 -9.49 5.94 12.13
CA TYR A 168 -9.76 7.17 12.88
C TYR A 168 -9.47 7.02 14.38
N ARG A 169 -9.83 5.88 14.99
CA ARG A 169 -9.59 5.60 16.41
C ARG A 169 -8.11 5.64 16.83
N ASP A 170 -7.19 5.33 15.89
CA ASP A 170 -5.75 5.32 16.15
C ASP A 170 -5.13 6.73 15.97
N MET A 171 -5.76 7.58 15.16
CA MET A 171 -5.29 8.94 14.86
C MET A 171 -5.98 10.02 15.69
N ALA A 172 -7.25 9.86 16.05
CA ALA A 172 -8.04 10.86 16.77
C ALA A 172 -7.37 11.38 18.07
N PRO A 173 -6.81 10.52 18.96
CA PRO A 173 -6.11 11.00 20.15
C PRO A 173 -4.93 11.89 19.81
N GLN A 174 -4.26 11.65 18.71
CA GLN A 174 -3.08 12.39 18.27
C GLN A 174 -3.46 13.72 17.60
N LEU A 175 -4.59 13.78 16.91
CA LEU A 175 -5.12 15.02 16.30
C LEU A 175 -5.42 16.11 17.33
N HIS A 176 -5.77 15.72 18.56
CA HIS A 176 -6.09 16.65 19.64
C HIS A 176 -4.97 16.84 20.65
N ASN A 177 -3.87 16.05 20.56
CA ASN A 177 -2.72 16.15 21.44
C ASN A 177 -1.61 17.04 20.86
N TYR A 178 -1.84 18.34 20.84
CA TYR A 178 -0.90 19.31 20.27
C TYR A 178 0.44 19.40 21.00
N LYS A 179 0.50 19.05 22.29
CA LYS A 179 1.72 19.15 23.10
C LYS A 179 2.78 18.12 22.68
N ASN A 180 2.37 16.93 22.30
CA ASN A 180 3.29 15.85 21.91
C ASN A 180 3.78 15.95 20.46
N ARG A 181 3.27 16.91 19.66
CA ARG A 181 3.65 17.07 18.26
C ARG A 181 5.04 17.67 18.02
N CYS A 182 5.75 18.05 19.06
CA CYS A 182 7.14 18.52 19.01
C CYS A 182 8.06 17.57 19.79
N ASN A 183 7.87 16.26 19.66
CA ASN A 183 8.69 15.26 20.36
C ASN A 183 9.96 14.97 19.55
N ALA A 184 11.12 15.36 20.08
CA ALA A 184 12.42 15.20 19.41
C ALA A 184 12.75 13.73 19.07
N ALA A 185 12.43 12.78 19.95
CA ALA A 185 12.68 11.36 19.70
C ALA A 185 11.81 10.82 18.54
N LEU A 186 10.55 11.29 18.45
CA LEU A 186 9.65 10.91 17.34
C LEU A 186 10.12 11.56 16.03
N MET A 187 10.62 12.79 16.06
CA MET A 187 11.21 13.48 14.91
C MET A 187 12.46 12.76 14.41
N GLU A 188 13.38 12.38 15.31
CA GLU A 188 14.57 11.62 14.96
C GLU A 188 14.20 10.30 14.28
N ARG A 189 13.27 9.53 14.85
CA ARG A 189 12.72 8.33 14.24
C ARG A 189 12.07 8.63 12.89
N GLY A 190 11.41 9.78 12.75
CA GLY A 190 10.78 10.24 11.52
C GLY A 190 11.80 10.43 10.39
N VAL A 191 12.93 11.08 10.68
CA VAL A 191 14.04 11.25 9.72
C VAL A 191 14.61 9.89 9.31
N GLU A 192 14.84 8.99 10.26
CA GLU A 192 15.36 7.65 9.96
C GLU A 192 14.41 6.85 9.05
N LEU A 193 13.12 6.81 9.41
CA LEU A 193 12.11 6.10 8.60
C LEU A 193 12.00 6.68 7.20
N PHE A 194 12.00 8.01 7.08
CA PHE A 194 11.95 8.66 5.77
C PHE A 194 13.18 8.33 4.93
N LEU A 195 14.37 8.41 5.51
CA LEU A 195 15.63 8.13 4.83
C LEU A 195 15.74 6.67 4.38
N PHE A 196 15.40 5.71 5.25
CA PHE A 196 15.40 4.29 4.87
C PHE A 196 14.33 3.96 3.85
N GLY A 197 13.16 4.57 3.97
CA GLY A 197 12.10 4.44 2.97
C GLY A 197 12.54 4.96 1.60
N LEU A 198 13.18 6.14 1.56
CA LEU A 198 13.72 6.72 0.35
C LEU A 198 14.81 5.83 -0.25
N ALA A 199 15.74 5.31 0.55
CA ALA A 199 16.79 4.40 0.09
C ALA A 199 16.21 3.10 -0.51
N LYS A 200 15.21 2.49 0.13
CA LYS A 200 14.50 1.33 -0.41
C LYS A 200 13.87 1.63 -1.76
N LYS A 201 13.26 2.81 -1.90
CA LYS A 201 12.61 3.22 -3.14
C LYS A 201 13.63 3.47 -4.25
N VAL A 202 14.56 4.42 -4.05
CA VAL A 202 15.39 4.91 -5.16
C VAL A 202 16.60 4.02 -5.47
N ILE A 203 17.17 3.34 -4.45
CA ILE A 203 18.35 2.49 -4.65
C ILE A 203 17.96 1.06 -5.02
N LEU A 204 16.97 0.48 -4.31
CA LEU A 204 16.61 -0.93 -4.50
C LEU A 204 15.45 -1.11 -5.49
N ALA A 205 14.28 -0.51 -5.20
CA ALA A 205 13.08 -0.76 -6.00
C ALA A 205 13.25 -0.31 -7.45
N ASP A 206 13.72 0.92 -7.67
CA ASP A 206 13.85 1.47 -9.03
C ASP A 206 14.95 0.76 -9.82
N SER A 207 16.11 0.44 -9.20
CA SER A 207 17.20 -0.28 -9.86
C SER A 207 16.83 -1.73 -10.20
N ILE A 208 16.17 -2.46 -9.28
CA ILE A 208 15.74 -3.84 -9.54
C ILE A 208 14.59 -3.86 -10.54
N GLY A 209 13.70 -2.89 -10.46
CA GLY A 209 12.52 -2.80 -11.32
C GLY A 209 12.83 -2.58 -12.79
N ALA A 210 13.96 -1.95 -13.10
CA ALA A 210 14.42 -1.78 -14.47
C ALA A 210 14.60 -3.11 -15.20
N LEU A 211 15.02 -4.18 -14.51
CA LEU A 211 15.14 -5.52 -15.07
C LEU A 211 13.78 -6.08 -15.51
N TRP A 212 12.76 -5.97 -14.66
CA TRP A 212 11.40 -6.45 -15.02
C TRP A 212 10.81 -5.63 -16.15
N THR A 213 10.96 -4.32 -16.10
CA THR A 213 10.47 -3.40 -17.15
C THR A 213 11.07 -3.75 -18.51
N ASP A 214 12.38 -4.03 -18.58
CA ASP A 214 13.03 -4.43 -19.82
C ASP A 214 12.51 -5.77 -20.36
N ILE A 215 12.25 -6.74 -19.48
CA ILE A 215 11.71 -8.06 -19.84
C ILE A 215 10.30 -7.95 -20.47
N ILE A 216 9.42 -7.08 -19.96
CA ILE A 216 8.04 -6.99 -20.43
C ILE A 216 7.83 -5.94 -21.52
N SER A 217 8.75 -5.01 -21.68
CA SER A 217 8.64 -3.88 -22.61
C SER A 217 8.76 -4.35 -24.07
N THR A 218 7.88 -3.83 -24.92
CA THR A 218 7.98 -4.03 -26.38
C THR A 218 9.16 -3.28 -27.02
N GLY A 219 9.66 -2.25 -26.35
CA GLY A 219 10.91 -1.54 -26.71
C GLY A 219 12.17 -2.18 -26.11
N GLY A 220 11.99 -3.13 -25.18
CA GLY A 220 13.04 -3.96 -24.60
C GLY A 220 13.06 -5.35 -25.27
N VAL A 221 13.21 -6.39 -24.43
CA VAL A 221 13.29 -7.77 -24.90
C VAL A 221 11.92 -8.32 -25.33
N GLY A 222 10.88 -7.99 -24.57
CA GLY A 222 9.55 -8.60 -24.69
C GLY A 222 9.49 -10.01 -24.08
N LEU A 223 8.45 -10.28 -23.30
CA LEU A 223 8.27 -11.54 -22.55
C LEU A 223 8.26 -12.78 -23.47
N SER A 224 7.82 -12.65 -24.75
CA SER A 224 7.81 -13.74 -25.71
C SER A 224 9.21 -14.27 -26.07
N ASN A 225 10.25 -13.44 -25.95
CA ASN A 225 11.62 -13.75 -26.41
C ASN A 225 12.52 -14.26 -25.27
N VAL A 226 12.07 -14.22 -24.01
CA VAL A 226 12.89 -14.65 -22.88
C VAL A 226 12.89 -16.18 -22.73
N SER A 227 14.00 -16.70 -22.21
CA SER A 227 14.09 -18.09 -21.75
C SER A 227 13.34 -18.30 -20.42
N THR A 228 12.95 -19.55 -20.12
CA THR A 228 12.35 -19.90 -18.82
C THR A 228 13.16 -19.40 -17.60
N PRO A 229 14.50 -19.59 -17.54
CA PRO A 229 15.28 -19.05 -16.42
C PRO A 229 15.23 -17.50 -16.32
N LEU A 230 15.18 -16.78 -17.45
CA LEU A 230 15.07 -15.32 -17.43
C LEU A 230 13.66 -14.88 -16.99
N ALA A 231 12.60 -15.60 -17.37
CA ALA A 231 11.24 -15.31 -16.87
C ALA A 231 11.14 -15.45 -15.35
N TRP A 232 11.74 -16.51 -14.77
CA TRP A 232 11.83 -16.67 -13.31
C TRP A 232 12.64 -15.55 -12.65
N LEU A 233 13.79 -15.19 -13.21
CA LEU A 233 14.58 -14.07 -12.72
C LEU A 233 13.76 -12.77 -12.73
N GLY A 234 12.98 -12.54 -13.78
CA GLY A 234 12.10 -11.39 -13.93
C GLY A 234 11.05 -11.28 -12.83
N ILE A 235 10.31 -12.38 -12.53
CA ILE A 235 9.29 -12.31 -11.47
C ILE A 235 9.90 -12.26 -10.06
N ILE A 236 11.10 -12.80 -9.85
CA ILE A 236 11.86 -12.61 -8.60
C ILE A 236 12.24 -11.14 -8.45
N ALA A 237 12.78 -10.52 -9.50
CA ALA A 237 13.10 -9.10 -9.52
C ALA A 237 11.85 -8.23 -9.26
N TYR A 238 10.74 -8.52 -9.93
CA TYR A 238 9.47 -7.84 -9.68
C TYR A 238 8.99 -8.00 -8.24
N SER A 239 9.15 -9.18 -7.64
CA SER A 239 8.77 -9.43 -6.25
C SER A 239 9.58 -8.57 -5.27
N LEU A 240 10.89 -8.43 -5.49
CA LEU A 240 11.75 -7.55 -4.71
C LEU A 240 11.41 -6.08 -4.96
N GLN A 241 11.22 -5.67 -6.22
CA GLN A 241 10.79 -4.32 -6.59
C GLN A 241 9.51 -3.94 -5.86
N LEU A 242 8.47 -4.77 -5.94
CA LEU A 242 7.17 -4.52 -5.32
C LEU A 242 7.28 -4.33 -3.80
N TYR A 243 8.09 -5.17 -3.16
CA TYR A 243 8.34 -5.07 -1.72
C TYR A 243 9.02 -3.75 -1.36
N PHE A 244 10.13 -3.43 -2.01
CA PHE A 244 10.90 -2.23 -1.66
C PHE A 244 10.20 -0.94 -2.09
N ASP A 245 9.46 -0.96 -3.19
CA ASP A 245 8.63 0.19 -3.61
C ASP A 245 7.57 0.49 -2.57
N PHE A 246 6.80 -0.51 -2.17
CA PHE A 246 5.69 -0.30 -1.24
C PHE A 246 6.14 -0.14 0.22
N ALA A 247 7.09 -0.93 0.69
CA ALA A 247 7.65 -0.78 2.03
C ALA A 247 8.39 0.56 2.17
N GLY A 248 9.14 0.96 1.15
CA GLY A 248 9.82 2.25 1.10
C GLY A 248 8.85 3.42 1.17
N TYR A 249 7.79 3.38 0.37
CA TYR A 249 6.75 4.41 0.42
C TYR A 249 6.02 4.45 1.77
N SER A 250 5.69 3.28 2.34
CA SER A 250 5.07 3.19 3.67
C SER A 250 5.98 3.74 4.78
N GLU A 251 7.29 3.50 4.70
CA GLU A 251 8.25 4.05 5.66
C GLU A 251 8.43 5.55 5.49
N MET A 252 8.51 6.07 4.25
CA MET A 252 8.51 7.52 4.01
C MET A 252 7.23 8.17 4.55
N SER A 253 6.06 7.57 4.31
CA SER A 253 4.77 8.01 4.85
C SER A 253 4.76 8.08 6.37
N ASN A 254 5.22 7.03 7.05
CA ASN A 254 5.35 7.00 8.51
C ASN A 254 6.40 7.97 9.01
N GLY A 255 7.50 8.15 8.28
CA GLY A 255 8.53 9.13 8.57
C GLY A 255 7.97 10.56 8.56
N LEU A 256 7.23 10.93 7.51
CA LEU A 256 6.55 12.23 7.40
C LEU A 256 5.52 12.43 8.53
N ALA A 257 4.74 11.40 8.83
CA ALA A 257 3.80 11.44 9.94
C ALA A 257 4.52 11.68 11.27
N ALA A 258 5.62 10.97 11.53
CA ALA A 258 6.43 11.12 12.73
C ALA A 258 7.10 12.50 12.83
N LEU A 259 7.58 13.07 11.72
CA LEU A 259 8.06 14.44 11.63
C LEU A 259 6.99 15.46 12.01
N MET A 260 5.71 15.18 11.79
CA MET A 260 4.58 16.01 12.19
C MET A 260 4.01 15.64 13.58
N GLY A 261 4.68 14.73 14.29
CA GLY A 261 4.31 14.32 15.65
C GLY A 261 3.20 13.27 15.72
N PHE A 262 2.99 12.49 14.64
CA PHE A 262 2.06 11.37 14.61
C PHE A 262 2.81 10.04 14.61
N ASP A 263 2.56 9.20 15.61
CA ASP A 263 3.13 7.85 15.68
C ASP A 263 2.20 6.86 14.98
N CYS A 264 2.70 6.26 13.90
CA CYS A 264 1.96 5.36 13.04
C CYS A 264 2.58 3.96 13.08
N ALA A 265 1.73 2.93 13.10
CA ALA A 265 2.18 1.55 13.10
C ALA A 265 2.89 1.17 11.78
N ALA A 266 3.87 0.26 11.88
CA ALA A 266 4.54 -0.28 10.71
C ALA A 266 3.57 -1.04 9.80
N ASN A 267 3.78 -0.92 8.48
CA ASN A 267 2.97 -1.60 7.47
C ASN A 267 3.60 -2.91 6.98
N PHE A 268 4.91 -3.08 7.20
CA PHE A 268 5.69 -4.25 6.83
C PHE A 268 6.62 -4.67 7.98
N ASP A 269 6.81 -6.00 8.13
CA ASP A 269 7.78 -6.57 9.07
C ASP A 269 8.52 -7.76 8.43
N LEU A 270 9.46 -7.46 7.53
CA LEU A 270 10.31 -8.44 6.83
C LEU A 270 9.51 -9.64 6.27
N PRO A 271 8.55 -9.43 5.35
CA PRO A 271 7.61 -10.46 4.94
C PRO A 271 8.29 -11.67 4.24
N TYR A 272 9.43 -11.48 3.60
CA TYR A 272 10.11 -12.55 2.85
C TYR A 272 10.88 -13.56 3.74
N ILE A 273 10.97 -13.31 5.07
CA ILE A 273 11.49 -14.33 6.00
C ILE A 273 10.41 -15.28 6.51
N SER A 274 9.18 -15.17 6.04
CA SER A 274 8.05 -15.97 6.53
C SER A 274 8.18 -17.44 6.16
N ALA A 275 7.73 -18.31 7.07
CA ALA A 275 7.71 -19.75 6.92
C ALA A 275 6.32 -20.32 6.56
N SER A 276 5.35 -19.46 6.25
CA SER A 276 4.03 -19.84 5.74
C SER A 276 3.36 -18.64 5.06
N ILE A 277 2.41 -18.90 4.16
CA ILE A 277 1.58 -17.85 3.54
C ILE A 277 0.76 -17.09 4.60
N THR A 278 0.29 -17.80 5.63
CA THR A 278 -0.38 -17.19 6.77
C THR A 278 0.51 -16.20 7.51
N GLU A 279 1.78 -16.52 7.73
CA GLU A 279 2.75 -15.62 8.37
C GLU A 279 3.10 -14.47 7.44
N PHE A 280 3.29 -14.73 6.14
CA PHE A 280 3.57 -13.71 5.15
C PHE A 280 2.54 -12.58 5.20
N TRP A 281 1.24 -12.88 5.19
CA TRP A 281 0.17 -11.89 5.23
C TRP A 281 -0.01 -11.20 6.60
N ARG A 282 0.60 -11.70 7.66
CA ARG A 282 0.71 -10.98 8.94
C ARG A 282 1.81 -9.93 8.92
N ARG A 283 2.79 -10.06 8.01
CA ARG A 283 3.97 -9.21 7.89
C ARG A 283 3.90 -8.27 6.68
N TRP A 284 3.06 -8.57 5.71
CA TRP A 284 2.81 -7.81 4.49
C TRP A 284 1.55 -6.97 4.62
N HIS A 285 1.64 -5.65 4.33
CA HIS A 285 0.51 -4.70 4.32
C HIS A 285 -0.41 -4.86 5.54
N ILE A 286 0.20 -4.74 6.73
CA ILE A 286 -0.42 -5.04 8.02
C ILE A 286 -1.67 -4.21 8.25
N SER A 287 -1.65 -2.93 7.83
CA SER A 287 -2.78 -2.01 7.97
C SER A 287 -4.01 -2.44 7.18
N LEU A 288 -3.84 -2.91 5.93
CA LEU A 288 -4.93 -3.43 5.09
C LEU A 288 -5.51 -4.71 5.69
N SER A 289 -4.65 -5.66 6.07
CA SER A 289 -5.07 -6.91 6.72
C SER A 289 -5.83 -6.63 8.03
N GLY A 290 -5.36 -5.65 8.81
CA GLY A 290 -6.02 -5.18 10.02
C GLY A 290 -7.36 -4.50 9.75
N TRP A 291 -7.49 -3.76 8.63
CA TRP A 291 -8.74 -3.14 8.23
C TRP A 291 -9.78 -4.18 7.83
N PHE A 292 -9.44 -5.12 6.93
CA PHE A 292 -10.35 -6.19 6.52
C PHE A 292 -10.76 -7.09 7.69
N ARG A 293 -9.83 -7.39 8.60
CA ARG A 293 -10.15 -8.13 9.83
C ARG A 293 -11.20 -7.42 10.68
N ASP A 294 -11.02 -6.12 10.94
CA ASP A 294 -11.80 -5.38 11.91
C ASP A 294 -13.19 -4.97 11.37
N TYR A 295 -13.30 -4.71 10.05
CA TYR A 295 -14.53 -4.18 9.43
C TYR A 295 -15.28 -5.18 8.54
N ILE A 296 -14.66 -6.32 8.18
CA ILE A 296 -15.34 -7.38 7.41
C ILE A 296 -15.31 -8.71 8.16
N TYR A 297 -14.14 -9.25 8.48
CA TYR A 297 -14.01 -10.60 9.02
C TYR A 297 -14.70 -10.76 10.39
N ILE A 298 -14.41 -9.86 11.34
CA ILE A 298 -14.99 -9.90 12.70
C ILE A 298 -16.50 -9.65 12.68
N PRO A 299 -17.05 -8.64 11.99
CA PRO A 299 -18.49 -8.41 11.90
C PRO A 299 -19.27 -9.59 11.29
N LEU A 300 -18.69 -10.32 10.35
CA LEU A 300 -19.28 -11.52 9.75
C LEU A 300 -19.25 -12.75 10.69
N GLY A 301 -18.70 -12.62 11.92
CA GLY A 301 -18.61 -13.64 12.95
C GLY A 301 -17.21 -14.25 13.13
N GLY A 302 -16.22 -13.84 12.32
CA GLY A 302 -14.84 -14.31 12.45
C GLY A 302 -14.73 -15.84 12.39
N ASN A 303 -14.07 -16.43 13.38
CA ASN A 303 -13.89 -17.88 13.55
C ASN A 303 -14.85 -18.51 14.58
N ARG A 304 -15.80 -17.73 15.12
CA ARG A 304 -16.64 -18.18 16.26
C ARG A 304 -17.86 -18.97 15.84
N LYS A 305 -18.22 -18.98 14.54
CA LYS A 305 -19.46 -19.59 14.02
C LYS A 305 -19.20 -20.89 13.22
N GLY A 306 -18.16 -21.66 13.58
CA GLY A 306 -17.80 -22.93 12.93
C GLY A 306 -16.92 -22.77 11.68
N ALA A 307 -16.38 -23.91 11.21
CA ALA A 307 -15.38 -23.96 10.14
C ALA A 307 -15.95 -23.48 8.78
N ALA A 308 -17.15 -23.89 8.40
CA ALA A 308 -17.76 -23.48 7.13
C ALA A 308 -17.95 -21.94 7.05
N ARG A 309 -18.46 -21.34 8.14
CA ARG A 309 -18.63 -19.88 8.21
C ARG A 309 -17.27 -19.16 8.17
N GLN A 310 -16.26 -19.72 8.81
CA GLN A 310 -14.92 -19.18 8.77
C GLN A 310 -14.33 -19.20 7.36
N MET A 311 -14.51 -20.30 6.62
CA MET A 311 -14.07 -20.38 5.22
C MET A 311 -14.79 -19.36 4.33
N LEU A 312 -16.10 -19.21 4.50
CA LEU A 312 -16.86 -18.18 3.79
C LEU A 312 -16.35 -16.77 4.12
N ASN A 313 -16.09 -16.47 5.40
CA ASN A 313 -15.56 -15.18 5.80
C ASN A 313 -14.16 -14.92 5.19
N MET A 314 -13.30 -15.93 5.13
CA MET A 314 -12.00 -15.84 4.47
C MET A 314 -12.15 -15.62 2.97
N PHE A 315 -13.06 -16.34 2.30
CA PHE A 315 -13.36 -16.14 0.88
C PHE A 315 -13.79 -14.70 0.60
N LEU A 316 -14.75 -14.17 1.38
CA LEU A 316 -15.24 -12.80 1.20
C LEU A 316 -14.14 -11.75 1.40
N VAL A 317 -13.27 -11.94 2.40
CA VAL A 317 -12.11 -11.05 2.63
C VAL A 317 -11.15 -11.08 1.45
N TRP A 318 -10.77 -12.25 0.95
CA TRP A 318 -9.80 -12.37 -0.14
C TRP A 318 -10.38 -11.95 -1.49
N ALA A 319 -11.64 -12.23 -1.76
CA ALA A 319 -12.35 -11.70 -2.92
C ALA A 319 -12.40 -10.17 -2.88
N ALA A 320 -12.78 -9.58 -1.74
CA ALA A 320 -12.79 -8.14 -1.56
C ALA A 320 -11.38 -7.52 -1.66
N THR A 321 -10.34 -8.21 -1.14
CA THR A 321 -8.94 -7.76 -1.27
C THR A 321 -8.51 -7.76 -2.74
N GLY A 322 -8.79 -8.81 -3.49
CA GLY A 322 -8.49 -8.87 -4.92
C GLY A 322 -9.21 -7.77 -5.70
N ILE A 323 -10.51 -7.60 -5.50
CA ILE A 323 -11.29 -6.53 -6.13
C ILE A 323 -10.70 -5.16 -5.78
N TRP A 324 -10.36 -4.90 -4.52
CA TRP A 324 -9.82 -3.61 -4.09
C TRP A 324 -8.52 -3.23 -4.79
N HIS A 325 -7.65 -4.18 -5.09
CA HIS A 325 -6.36 -3.92 -5.76
C HIS A 325 -6.55 -3.31 -7.15
N GLY A 326 -7.56 -3.73 -7.93
CA GLY A 326 -7.76 -3.14 -9.24
C GLY A 326 -8.93 -3.72 -10.03
N ALA A 327 -9.33 -2.97 -11.05
CA ALA A 327 -10.40 -3.31 -11.97
C ALA A 327 -9.88 -4.24 -13.08
N SER A 328 -9.43 -5.45 -12.71
CA SER A 328 -8.93 -6.45 -13.67
C SER A 328 -9.09 -7.87 -13.12
N TRP A 329 -9.30 -8.83 -14.01
CA TRP A 329 -9.53 -10.23 -13.67
C TRP A 329 -8.34 -10.90 -12.97
N ASN A 330 -7.11 -10.49 -13.28
CA ASN A 330 -5.92 -11.04 -12.63
C ASN A 330 -5.90 -10.78 -11.12
N PHE A 331 -6.41 -9.64 -10.65
CA PHE A 331 -6.51 -9.35 -9.20
C PHE A 331 -7.55 -10.22 -8.51
N ILE A 332 -8.66 -10.54 -9.19
CA ILE A 332 -9.66 -11.48 -8.69
C ILE A 332 -9.05 -12.88 -8.58
N VAL A 333 -8.37 -13.34 -9.64
CA VAL A 333 -7.64 -14.63 -9.63
C VAL A 333 -6.58 -14.67 -8.52
N TRP A 334 -5.84 -13.58 -8.33
CA TRP A 334 -4.84 -13.43 -7.27
C TRP A 334 -5.46 -13.54 -5.87
N GLY A 335 -6.59 -12.90 -5.63
CA GLY A 335 -7.32 -13.01 -4.36
C GLY A 335 -7.79 -14.45 -4.10
N LEU A 336 -8.36 -15.11 -5.11
CA LEU A 336 -8.79 -16.50 -5.01
C LEU A 336 -7.61 -17.46 -4.80
N TYR A 337 -6.49 -17.23 -5.46
CA TYR A 337 -5.25 -17.96 -5.28
C TYR A 337 -4.80 -17.98 -3.81
N TYR A 338 -4.75 -16.82 -3.16
CA TYR A 338 -4.37 -16.76 -1.75
C TYR A 338 -5.43 -17.31 -0.81
N PHE A 339 -6.70 -17.16 -1.14
CA PHE A 339 -7.78 -17.84 -0.39
C PHE A 339 -7.56 -19.36 -0.38
N VAL A 340 -7.31 -19.99 -1.54
CA VAL A 340 -7.07 -21.42 -1.65
C VAL A 340 -5.85 -21.86 -0.85
N LEU A 341 -4.72 -21.16 -1.00
CA LEU A 341 -3.50 -21.46 -0.25
C LEU A 341 -3.71 -21.40 1.27
N LEU A 342 -4.39 -20.37 1.76
CA LEU A 342 -4.67 -20.22 3.19
C LEU A 342 -5.62 -21.29 3.73
N VAL A 343 -6.60 -21.74 2.93
CA VAL A 343 -7.47 -22.88 3.30
C VAL A 343 -6.65 -24.15 3.39
N ILE A 344 -5.77 -24.42 2.42
CA ILE A 344 -4.88 -25.59 2.43
C ILE A 344 -3.94 -25.54 3.63
N GLU A 345 -3.28 -24.41 3.86
CA GLU A 345 -2.38 -24.25 5.01
C GLU A 345 -3.11 -24.53 6.32
N LYS A 346 -4.24 -23.89 6.52
CA LYS A 346 -4.97 -23.95 7.77
C LYS A 346 -5.48 -25.36 8.10
N ASN A 347 -5.98 -26.09 7.10
CA ASN A 347 -6.59 -27.38 7.34
C ASN A 347 -5.58 -28.55 7.32
N PHE A 348 -4.50 -28.42 6.55
CA PHE A 348 -3.62 -29.55 6.29
C PHE A 348 -2.13 -29.23 6.52
N LEU A 349 -1.62 -28.12 5.98
CA LEU A 349 -0.18 -27.96 5.73
C LEU A 349 0.58 -27.36 6.91
N LEU A 350 -0.01 -26.45 7.69
CA LEU A 350 0.69 -25.73 8.77
C LEU A 350 1.40 -26.64 9.78
N LYS A 351 0.81 -27.81 10.10
CA LYS A 351 1.42 -28.77 11.02
C LYS A 351 2.71 -29.40 10.47
N TYR A 352 2.84 -29.52 9.15
CA TYR A 352 4.02 -30.08 8.49
C TYR A 352 5.09 -29.01 8.26
N LEU A 353 4.69 -27.80 7.86
CA LEU A 353 5.62 -26.67 7.70
C LEU A 353 6.39 -26.37 8.97
N LYS A 354 5.76 -26.46 10.13
CA LYS A 354 6.43 -26.27 11.43
C LYS A 354 7.54 -27.27 11.73
N LYS A 355 7.54 -28.45 11.07
CA LYS A 355 8.54 -29.50 11.30
C LYS A 355 9.82 -29.34 10.47
N CYS A 356 9.74 -28.60 9.35
CA CYS A 356 10.88 -28.42 8.45
C CYS A 356 10.96 -26.94 8.01
N PRO A 357 11.68 -26.08 8.77
CA PRO A 357 11.74 -24.64 8.50
C PRO A 357 12.26 -24.31 7.09
N LEU A 358 13.27 -25.02 6.59
CA LEU A 358 13.82 -24.77 5.25
C LEU A 358 12.78 -25.04 4.16
N ALA A 359 12.09 -26.17 4.21
CA ALA A 359 11.03 -26.49 3.26
C ALA A 359 9.87 -25.49 3.36
N ALA A 360 9.56 -25.03 4.56
CA ALA A 360 8.55 -24.00 4.82
C ALA A 360 8.90 -22.65 4.14
N HIS A 361 10.15 -22.22 4.23
CA HIS A 361 10.61 -21.01 3.54
C HIS A 361 10.57 -21.16 2.02
N ILE A 362 11.07 -22.28 1.48
CA ILE A 362 11.05 -22.55 0.04
C ILE A 362 9.60 -22.54 -0.48
N TYR A 363 8.71 -23.25 0.20
CA TYR A 363 7.27 -23.27 -0.08
C TYR A 363 6.71 -21.84 -0.11
N THR A 364 6.94 -21.08 0.95
CA THR A 364 6.38 -19.74 1.09
C THR A 364 6.88 -18.81 -0.01
N LEU A 365 8.19 -18.76 -0.23
CA LEU A 365 8.78 -17.89 -1.25
C LEU A 365 8.33 -18.29 -2.66
N PHE A 366 8.26 -19.59 -2.98
CA PHE A 366 7.79 -20.06 -4.27
C PHE A 366 6.36 -19.58 -4.57
N PHE A 367 5.42 -19.82 -3.64
CA PHE A 367 4.04 -19.43 -3.85
C PHE A 367 3.83 -17.90 -3.77
N VAL A 368 4.62 -17.18 -2.99
CA VAL A 368 4.56 -15.70 -2.95
C VAL A 368 5.06 -15.11 -4.26
N VAL A 369 6.19 -15.56 -4.79
CA VAL A 369 6.74 -15.09 -6.08
C VAL A 369 5.78 -15.41 -7.23
N LEU A 370 5.19 -16.61 -7.25
CA LEU A 370 4.16 -16.95 -8.23
C LEU A 370 2.91 -16.08 -8.09
N GLY A 371 2.49 -15.79 -6.85
CA GLY A 371 1.40 -14.86 -6.57
C GLY A 371 1.66 -13.45 -7.12
N TRP A 372 2.89 -12.95 -7.02
CA TRP A 372 3.28 -11.69 -7.62
C TRP A 372 3.33 -11.74 -9.14
N GLY A 373 3.67 -12.90 -9.72
CA GLY A 373 3.51 -13.14 -11.17
C GLY A 373 2.06 -12.99 -11.63
N ILE A 374 1.10 -13.56 -10.89
CA ILE A 374 -0.34 -13.37 -11.19
C ILE A 374 -0.73 -11.90 -11.03
N PHE A 375 -0.23 -11.24 -10.00
CA PHE A 375 -0.54 -9.83 -9.71
C PHE A 375 -0.07 -8.90 -10.83
N THR A 376 1.13 -9.10 -11.38
CA THR A 376 1.69 -8.26 -12.45
C THR A 376 1.05 -8.49 -13.82
N ALA A 377 0.27 -9.54 -13.98
CA ALA A 377 -0.29 -9.95 -15.28
C ALA A 377 -1.35 -8.99 -15.88
N ASN A 378 -1.65 -7.87 -15.21
CA ASN A 378 -2.42 -6.76 -15.79
C ASN A 378 -1.55 -5.76 -16.56
N GLN A 379 -0.22 -5.85 -16.44
CA GLN A 379 0.69 -4.92 -17.10
C GLN A 379 0.74 -5.22 -18.61
N PRO A 380 0.79 -4.18 -19.46
CA PRO A 380 1.04 -4.36 -20.87
C PRO A 380 2.33 -5.16 -21.10
N GLY A 381 2.27 -6.16 -21.99
CA GLY A 381 3.42 -7.04 -22.27
C GLY A 381 3.60 -8.25 -21.36
N ALA A 382 2.80 -8.39 -20.28
CA ALA A 382 2.85 -9.55 -19.37
C ALA A 382 1.49 -10.27 -19.22
N PRO A 383 0.81 -10.71 -20.29
CA PRO A 383 -0.46 -11.43 -20.15
C PRO A 383 -0.26 -12.75 -19.40
N LEU A 384 -1.19 -13.08 -18.48
CA LEU A 384 -1.07 -14.20 -17.54
C LEU A 384 -0.75 -15.54 -18.24
N GLY A 385 -1.44 -15.83 -19.33
CA GLY A 385 -1.22 -17.09 -20.08
C GLY A 385 0.20 -17.20 -20.64
N LEU A 386 0.75 -16.12 -21.20
CA LEU A 386 2.12 -16.09 -21.70
C LEU A 386 3.12 -16.22 -20.54
N LEU A 387 2.90 -15.49 -19.45
CA LEU A 387 3.78 -15.55 -18.29
C LEU A 387 3.83 -16.97 -17.70
N LEU A 388 2.68 -17.60 -17.47
CA LEU A 388 2.65 -18.99 -16.94
C LEU A 388 3.28 -19.98 -17.90
N ASN A 389 3.05 -19.81 -19.22
CA ASN A 389 3.72 -20.64 -20.23
C ASN A 389 5.25 -20.50 -20.14
N LYS A 390 5.78 -19.29 -20.05
CA LYS A 390 7.23 -19.02 -19.92
C LYS A 390 7.83 -19.55 -18.61
N LEU A 391 7.06 -19.59 -17.54
CA LEU A 391 7.53 -20.08 -16.25
C LEU A 391 7.57 -21.63 -16.17
N PHE A 392 6.58 -22.32 -16.76
CA PHE A 392 6.38 -23.74 -16.53
C PHE A 392 6.65 -24.63 -17.74
N VAL A 393 6.68 -24.07 -18.95
CA VAL A 393 7.07 -24.81 -20.16
C VAL A 393 8.52 -24.45 -20.50
N PRO A 394 9.47 -25.41 -20.42
CA PRO A 394 10.87 -25.12 -20.72
C PRO A 394 11.04 -24.57 -22.15
N GLN A 395 11.56 -23.36 -22.25
CA GLN A 395 11.78 -22.67 -23.52
C GLN A 395 13.16 -22.03 -23.55
N GLY A 396 13.80 -22.13 -24.71
CA GLY A 396 14.97 -21.32 -25.05
C GLY A 396 14.59 -19.85 -25.25
N GLY A 397 15.58 -19.04 -25.47
CA GLY A 397 15.44 -17.60 -25.69
C GLY A 397 16.60 -16.85 -25.11
N ILE A 398 16.40 -15.54 -24.82
CA ILE A 398 17.45 -14.69 -24.24
C ILE A 398 17.87 -15.21 -22.87
N SER A 399 19.20 -15.34 -22.71
CA SER A 399 19.83 -15.89 -21.50
C SER A 399 19.78 -14.92 -20.31
N PRO A 400 19.61 -15.41 -19.05
CA PRO A 400 19.67 -14.57 -17.86
C PRO A 400 21.06 -14.02 -17.54
N VAL A 401 22.15 -14.54 -18.17
CA VAL A 401 23.53 -14.19 -17.82
C VAL A 401 23.82 -12.71 -17.94
N TYR A 402 23.36 -12.07 -19.02
CA TYR A 402 23.50 -10.62 -19.21
C TYR A 402 22.84 -9.85 -18.06
N TYR A 403 21.63 -10.23 -17.66
CA TYR A 403 20.88 -9.59 -16.60
C TYR A 403 21.48 -9.83 -15.21
N LEU A 404 21.96 -11.03 -14.94
CA LEU A 404 22.68 -11.32 -13.71
C LEU A 404 23.96 -10.51 -13.58
N ARG A 405 24.69 -10.29 -14.69
CA ARG A 405 25.89 -9.45 -14.69
C ARG A 405 25.57 -7.99 -14.38
N ASN A 406 24.49 -7.43 -14.94
CA ASN A 406 24.15 -6.02 -14.81
C ASN A 406 23.36 -5.71 -13.53
N TYR A 407 22.48 -6.59 -13.10
CA TYR A 407 21.58 -6.37 -11.98
C TYR A 407 21.90 -7.23 -10.74
N GLY A 408 22.87 -8.15 -10.84
CA GLY A 408 23.18 -9.12 -9.78
C GLY A 408 23.48 -8.49 -8.43
N VAL A 409 24.22 -7.36 -8.42
CA VAL A 409 24.53 -6.64 -7.18
C VAL A 409 23.25 -6.14 -6.50
N PHE A 410 22.32 -5.55 -7.25
CA PHE A 410 21.04 -5.07 -6.71
C PHE A 410 20.14 -6.21 -6.26
N LEU A 411 20.13 -7.34 -6.98
CA LEU A 411 19.38 -8.54 -6.58
C LEU A 411 19.91 -9.12 -5.27
N VAL A 412 21.23 -9.23 -5.12
CA VAL A 412 21.86 -9.69 -3.87
C VAL A 412 21.58 -8.72 -2.72
N LEU A 413 21.74 -7.42 -2.94
CA LEU A 413 21.39 -6.38 -1.96
C LEU A 413 19.90 -6.45 -1.59
N GLY A 414 19.01 -6.65 -2.56
CA GLY A 414 17.58 -6.84 -2.32
C GLY A 414 17.29 -8.06 -1.43
N CYS A 415 17.92 -9.20 -1.70
CA CYS A 415 17.79 -10.38 -0.85
C CYS A 415 18.31 -10.12 0.58
N VAL A 416 19.49 -9.51 0.72
CA VAL A 416 20.07 -9.16 2.02
C VAL A 416 19.17 -8.16 2.77
N CYS A 417 18.69 -7.12 2.09
CA CYS A 417 17.83 -6.10 2.69
C CYS A 417 16.41 -6.61 3.02
N SER A 418 16.00 -7.75 2.48
CA SER A 418 14.76 -8.45 2.86
C SER A 418 14.92 -9.31 4.13
N SER A 419 16.12 -9.42 4.69
CA SER A 419 16.45 -10.22 5.88
C SER A 419 16.55 -9.36 7.14
N VAL A 420 16.86 -10.01 8.27
CA VAL A 420 17.08 -9.34 9.57
C VAL A 420 18.41 -8.59 9.64
N LEU A 421 19.34 -8.83 8.72
CA LEU A 421 20.71 -8.30 8.78
C LEU A 421 20.79 -6.77 8.78
N PRO A 422 20.06 -6.02 7.92
CA PRO A 422 20.11 -4.57 7.95
C PRO A 422 19.62 -3.96 9.27
N ARG A 423 18.55 -4.54 9.86
CA ARG A 423 18.04 -4.12 11.18
C ARG A 423 19.10 -4.32 12.26
N TRP A 424 19.72 -5.49 12.31
CA TRP A 424 20.78 -5.82 13.26
C TRP A 424 22.04 -4.94 13.09
N LEU A 425 22.44 -4.62 11.86
CA LEU A 425 23.55 -3.71 11.59
C LEU A 425 23.22 -2.28 12.07
N TRP A 426 21.99 -1.81 11.76
CA TRP A 426 21.56 -0.48 12.18
C TRP A 426 21.49 -0.35 13.70
N GLU A 427 21.01 -1.33 14.42
CA GLU A 427 21.01 -1.35 15.89
C GLU A 427 22.42 -1.26 16.50
N ARG A 428 23.44 -1.76 15.82
CA ARG A 428 24.84 -1.61 16.22
C ARG A 428 25.41 -0.24 15.88
N ILE A 429 25.14 0.24 14.70
CA ILE A 429 25.58 1.57 14.21
C ILE A 429 24.97 2.66 15.08
N SER A 430 23.70 2.56 15.40
CA SER A 430 22.96 3.58 16.16
C SER A 430 23.39 3.73 17.63
N ARG A 431 24.17 2.78 18.16
CA ARG A 431 24.77 2.92 19.52
C ARG A 431 25.80 4.06 19.60
N ASN A 432 26.43 4.43 18.49
CA ASN A 432 27.34 5.57 18.45
C ASN A 432 26.70 6.68 17.60
N THR A 433 26.36 7.77 18.27
CA THR A 433 25.68 8.92 17.64
C THR A 433 26.48 9.52 16.48
N ALA A 434 27.81 9.60 16.59
CA ALA A 434 28.63 10.15 15.52
C ALA A 434 28.64 9.23 14.29
N VAL A 435 28.80 7.92 14.50
CA VAL A 435 28.76 6.92 13.41
C VAL A 435 27.37 6.92 12.75
N LYS A 436 26.30 6.95 13.55
CA LYS A 436 24.91 7.07 13.10
C LYS A 436 24.74 8.30 12.18
N ALA A 437 25.20 9.47 12.64
CA ALA A 437 25.09 10.71 11.88
C ALA A 437 25.84 10.64 10.54
N VAL A 438 27.08 10.13 10.54
CA VAL A 438 27.89 9.98 9.32
C VAL A 438 27.24 9.01 8.33
N VAL A 439 26.79 7.82 8.81
CA VAL A 439 26.14 6.83 7.94
C VAL A 439 24.84 7.38 7.37
N SER A 440 24.02 8.07 8.20
CA SER A 440 22.79 8.70 7.73
C SER A 440 23.06 9.79 6.69
N ALA A 441 24.08 10.62 6.89
CA ALA A 441 24.46 11.66 5.93
C ALA A 441 24.93 11.07 4.59
N LEU A 442 25.78 10.03 4.63
CA LEU A 442 26.23 9.34 3.42
C LEU A 442 25.08 8.67 2.67
N LEU A 443 24.15 8.02 3.40
CA LEU A 443 22.96 7.43 2.81
C LEU A 443 22.05 8.50 2.18
N ALA A 444 21.88 9.65 2.85
CA ALA A 444 21.09 10.77 2.31
C ALA A 444 21.71 11.32 1.02
N LEU A 445 23.03 11.54 0.99
CA LEU A 445 23.74 11.99 -0.22
C LEU A 445 23.58 10.99 -1.36
N LEU A 446 23.69 9.69 -1.08
CA LEU A 446 23.50 8.65 -2.06
C LEU A 446 22.05 8.65 -2.60
N CYS A 447 21.05 8.77 -1.73
CA CYS A 447 19.64 8.87 -2.14
C CYS A 447 19.42 10.11 -3.02
N ILE A 448 19.96 11.26 -2.66
CA ILE A 448 19.87 12.50 -3.45
C ILE A 448 20.49 12.30 -4.83
N ALA A 449 21.66 11.66 -4.91
CA ALA A 449 22.30 11.36 -6.19
C ALA A 449 21.40 10.50 -7.09
N TYR A 450 20.77 9.46 -6.54
CA TYR A 450 19.81 8.62 -7.28
C TYR A 450 18.55 9.40 -7.70
N VAL A 451 17.99 10.24 -6.82
CA VAL A 451 16.82 11.07 -7.14
C VAL A 451 17.11 12.06 -8.27
N VAL A 452 18.30 12.70 -8.26
CA VAL A 452 18.70 13.67 -9.29
C VAL A 452 19.04 12.96 -10.61
N ALA A 453 19.64 11.78 -10.55
CA ALA A 453 19.97 10.99 -11.73
C ALA A 453 18.76 10.29 -12.38
N ALA A 454 17.65 10.13 -11.63
CA ALA A 454 16.48 9.43 -12.14
C ALA A 454 15.76 10.23 -13.24
N THR A 455 15.68 9.66 -14.43
CA THR A 455 14.94 10.24 -15.58
C THR A 455 13.41 9.99 -15.46
N ASN A 456 13.01 8.96 -14.72
CA ASN A 456 11.61 8.59 -14.49
C ASN A 456 11.36 8.24 -13.02
N THR A 457 10.46 8.95 -12.38
CA THR A 457 10.01 8.67 -11.01
C THR A 457 8.66 7.95 -11.07
N THR A 458 8.66 6.64 -11.23
CA THR A 458 7.44 5.84 -11.20
C THR A 458 7.21 5.28 -9.80
N ALA A 459 6.08 5.60 -9.18
CA ALA A 459 5.59 4.86 -8.02
C ALA A 459 4.71 3.71 -8.56
N LEU A 460 5.25 2.50 -8.58
CA LEU A 460 4.54 1.32 -9.10
C LEU A 460 3.17 1.15 -8.42
N TYR A 461 3.15 1.30 -7.10
CA TYR A 461 1.94 1.09 -6.28
C TYR A 461 0.94 2.26 -6.31
N ALA A 462 1.32 3.43 -6.81
CA ALA A 462 0.39 4.56 -6.98
C ALA A 462 -0.54 4.39 -8.19
N ASN A 463 -0.26 3.41 -9.05
CA ASN A 463 -1.04 3.10 -10.25
C ASN A 463 -2.11 2.01 -10.01
N PHE A 464 -2.22 1.48 -8.81
CA PHE A 464 -3.23 0.52 -8.37
C PHE A 464 -4.27 1.25 -7.45
#